data_cdc700ccb424da10b80b5a195d8b2ef2
#
_entry.id   cdc700ccb424da10b80b5a195d8b2ef2
#
_cell.length_a   1.000
_cell.length_b   1.000
_cell.length_c   1.000
_cell.angle_alpha   90.00
_cell.angle_beta   90.00
_cell.angle_gamma   90.00
#
_symmetry.space_group_name_H-M   'P 1'
#
loop_
_entity.id
_entity.type
_entity.pdbx_description
1 polymer ?
#
loop_
_entity_poly.entity_id
_entity_poly.type
_entity_poly.pdbx_seq_one_letter_code
_entity_poly.pdbx_strand_id
1 'polypeptide(L)'
;MEERREISRVEYKTNGVVVICDTQEKIYVDVKDISPLGMGICVPEGHEGLLGIQVIVVAETLIMYAEVSREEKQEDGSTFIGVHAIKFTDDVLQYLFSHIG
;
A
#
# COMPACT_ATOMS: atom_id res chain seq x y z
N MET A 1 9.64 -25.29 -4.08
CA MET A 1 9.59 -24.60 -4.03
C MET A 1 9.16 -23.88 -4.12
N GLU A 2 9.04 -23.57 -4.13
CA GLU A 2 8.70 -22.78 -4.29
C GLU A 2 8.66 -21.90 -4.41
N GLU A 3 8.87 -21.46 -4.59
CA GLU A 3 8.93 -20.41 -4.71
C GLU A 3 8.64 -19.76 -5.34
N ARG A 4 8.10 -19.67 -5.60
CA ARG A 4 7.74 -19.03 -6.27
C ARG A 4 7.31 -17.90 -6.15
N ARG A 5 7.15 -17.32 -5.78
CA ARG A 5 6.87 -16.23 -5.70
C ARG A 5 7.71 -15.35 -6.02
N GLU A 6 7.83 -15.25 -6.83
CA GLU A 6 8.68 -14.62 -7.41
C GLU A 6 8.42 -13.27 -7.62
N ILE A 7 7.27 -12.85 -7.73
CA ILE A 7 7.06 -11.47 -7.56
C ILE A 7 7.11 -11.29 -6.11
N SER A 8 8.22 -11.00 -5.64
CA SER A 8 8.44 -11.01 -4.24
C SER A 8 7.87 -9.79 -3.59
N ARG A 9 7.20 -10.00 -2.49
CA ARG A 9 6.90 -8.92 -1.60
C ARG A 9 8.10 -8.71 -0.72
N VAL A 10 8.50 -7.45 -0.59
CA VAL A 10 9.56 -7.08 0.32
C VAL A 10 8.91 -6.53 1.56
N GLU A 11 9.28 -7.03 2.70
CA GLU A 11 8.79 -6.50 3.96
C GLU A 11 9.32 -5.08 4.09
N TYR A 12 8.41 -4.13 4.30
CA TYR A 12 8.79 -2.74 4.25
C TYR A 12 7.94 -1.98 5.27
N LYS A 13 8.39 -2.03 6.51
CA LYS A 13 7.61 -1.49 7.61
C LYS A 13 7.96 -0.02 7.81
N THR A 14 7.03 0.83 7.50
CA THR A 14 7.22 2.26 7.69
C THR A 14 5.87 2.92 7.86
N ASN A 15 5.90 4.14 8.36
CA ASN A 15 4.70 4.95 8.44
C ASN A 15 4.45 5.61 7.10
N GLY A 16 3.20 5.83 6.80
CA GLY A 16 2.84 6.48 5.56
C GLY A 16 1.55 7.26 5.68
N VAL A 17 1.14 7.83 4.58
CA VAL A 17 -0.10 8.57 4.48
C VAL A 17 -0.84 8.07 3.25
N VAL A 18 -2.12 7.77 3.42
CA VAL A 18 -3.00 7.45 2.31
C VAL A 18 -3.90 8.65 2.10
N VAL A 19 -3.94 9.17 0.89
CA VAL A 19 -4.82 10.28 0.54
C VAL A 19 -5.91 9.73 -0.36
N ILE A 20 -7.16 9.86 0.09
CA ILE A 20 -8.30 9.42 -0.70
C ILE A 20 -8.51 10.45 -1.79
N CYS A 21 -8.48 10.01 -3.05
CA CYS A 21 -8.48 10.94 -4.18
C CYS A 21 -9.73 11.79 -4.25
N ASP A 22 -10.89 11.18 -3.99
CA ASP A 22 -12.15 11.90 -4.13
C ASP A 22 -12.34 13.00 -3.10
N THR A 23 -12.01 12.71 -1.84
CA THR A 23 -12.27 13.62 -0.74
C THR A 23 -11.04 14.37 -0.28
N GLN A 24 -9.86 13.88 -0.68
CA GLN A 24 -8.56 14.38 -0.23
C GLN A 24 -8.34 14.19 1.25
N GLU A 25 -9.10 13.28 1.84
CA GLU A 25 -8.89 12.90 3.22
C GLU A 25 -7.55 12.21 3.37
N LYS A 26 -6.83 12.55 4.43
CA LYS A 26 -5.52 11.97 4.71
C LYS A 26 -5.66 11.02 5.87
N ILE A 27 -5.13 9.82 5.71
CA ILE A 27 -5.16 8.80 6.74
C ILE A 27 -3.73 8.37 7.02
N TYR A 28 -3.31 8.48 8.27
CA TYR A 28 -1.97 8.04 8.65
C TYR A 28 -2.01 6.54 8.87
N VAL A 29 -1.10 5.83 8.23
CA VAL A 29 -1.15 4.37 8.14
C VAL A 29 0.22 3.77 8.40
N ASP A 30 0.23 2.44 8.56
CA ASP A 30 1.46 1.67 8.62
C ASP A 30 1.55 0.83 7.36
N VAL A 31 2.62 1.01 6.60
CA VAL A 31 2.89 0.19 5.43
C VAL A 31 3.59 -1.07 5.91
N LYS A 32 3.09 -2.22 5.50
CA LYS A 32 3.62 -3.50 5.94
C LYS A 32 4.52 -4.16 4.92
N ASP A 33 4.16 -4.06 3.66
CA ASP A 33 4.97 -4.66 2.61
C ASP A 33 4.74 -3.93 1.30
N ILE A 34 5.63 -4.16 0.37
CA ILE A 34 5.58 -3.52 -0.93
C ILE A 34 6.01 -4.53 -1.98
N SER A 35 5.45 -4.43 -3.16
CA SER A 35 5.83 -5.24 -4.30
C SER A 35 5.64 -4.41 -5.55
N PRO A 36 6.10 -4.89 -6.71
CA PRO A 36 5.86 -4.16 -7.95
C PRO A 36 4.38 -3.98 -8.27
N LEU A 37 3.51 -4.78 -7.67
CA LEU A 37 2.08 -4.70 -7.96
C LEU A 37 1.32 -3.82 -6.99
N GLY A 38 1.87 -3.55 -5.82
CA GLY A 38 1.15 -2.73 -4.85
C GLY A 38 1.74 -2.81 -3.46
N MET A 39 0.92 -2.49 -2.48
CA MET A 39 1.33 -2.44 -1.09
C MET A 39 0.29 -3.08 -0.19
N GLY A 40 0.75 -3.62 0.94
CA GLY A 40 -0.12 -4.01 2.04
C GLY A 40 -0.02 -2.95 3.12
N ILE A 41 -1.16 -2.46 3.58
CA ILE A 41 -1.23 -1.29 4.45
C ILE A 41 -2.19 -1.56 5.59
N CYS A 42 -1.81 -1.16 6.79
CA CYS A 42 -2.67 -1.25 7.95
C CYS A 42 -3.24 0.12 8.26
N VAL A 43 -4.56 0.22 8.23
CA VAL A 43 -5.29 1.47 8.40
C VAL A 43 -5.90 1.48 9.79
N PRO A 44 -5.81 2.60 10.53
CA PRO A 44 -6.35 2.65 11.89
C PRO A 44 -7.86 2.43 11.91
N GLU A 45 -8.34 2.08 13.09
CA GLU A 45 -9.76 1.92 13.32
C GLU A 45 -10.51 3.18 12.92
N GLY A 46 -11.71 3.00 12.38
CA GLY A 46 -12.55 4.14 11.99
C GLY A 46 -12.55 4.43 10.50
N HIS A 47 -11.75 3.69 9.74
CA HIS A 47 -11.66 3.91 8.31
C HIS A 47 -12.04 2.62 7.59
N GLU A 48 -13.29 2.52 7.20
CA GLU A 48 -13.82 1.32 6.55
C GLU A 48 -14.44 1.70 5.22
N GLY A 49 -14.76 0.67 4.43
CA GLY A 49 -15.43 0.89 3.16
C GLY A 49 -14.51 1.46 2.12
N LEU A 50 -13.24 1.09 2.17
CA LEU A 50 -12.25 1.63 1.25
C LEU A 50 -12.11 0.82 -0.03
N LEU A 51 -12.73 -0.35 -0.10
CA LEU A 51 -12.57 -1.23 -1.24
C LEU A 51 -13.02 -0.51 -2.52
N GLY A 52 -12.19 -0.55 -3.53
CA GLY A 52 -12.49 0.08 -4.82
C GLY A 52 -12.17 1.55 -4.91
N ILE A 53 -11.68 2.15 -3.82
CA ILE A 53 -11.40 3.57 -3.79
C ILE A 53 -9.99 3.82 -4.30
N GLN A 54 -9.84 4.90 -5.07
CA GLN A 54 -8.53 5.30 -5.56
C GLN A 54 -7.84 6.17 -4.54
N VAL A 55 -6.56 5.91 -4.32
CA VAL A 55 -5.79 6.57 -3.29
C VAL A 55 -4.40 6.89 -3.80
N ILE A 56 -3.73 7.82 -3.12
CA ILE A 56 -2.32 8.05 -3.30
C ILE A 56 -1.65 7.66 -2.01
N VAL A 57 -0.67 6.78 -2.08
CA VAL A 57 0.07 6.34 -0.91
C VAL A 57 1.42 7.01 -0.92
N VAL A 58 1.75 7.67 0.18
CA VAL A 58 3.05 8.33 0.34
C VAL A 58 3.72 7.69 1.54
N ALA A 59 4.88 7.10 1.34
CA ALA A 59 5.64 6.47 2.40
C ALA A 59 7.11 6.77 2.18
N GLU A 60 7.67 7.63 3.03
CA GLU A 60 9.02 8.13 2.85
C GLU A 60 9.13 8.79 1.48
N THR A 61 9.98 8.28 0.60
CA THR A 61 10.11 8.85 -0.75
C THR A 61 9.28 8.11 -1.79
N LEU A 62 8.51 7.12 -1.35
CA LEU A 62 7.71 6.32 -2.28
C LEU A 62 6.35 6.95 -2.46
N ILE A 63 5.92 7.11 -3.69
CA ILE A 63 4.62 7.67 -4.01
C ILE A 63 3.96 6.74 -5.02
N MET A 64 2.77 6.26 -4.68
CA MET A 64 2.06 5.32 -5.52
C MET A 64 0.62 5.77 -5.67
N TYR A 65 0.15 5.83 -6.91
CA TYR A 65 -1.26 6.04 -7.22
C TYR A 65 -1.86 4.65 -7.38
N ALA A 66 -2.89 4.35 -6.61
CA ALA A 66 -3.34 2.97 -6.50
C ALA A 66 -4.83 2.90 -6.25
N GLU A 67 -5.36 1.70 -6.36
CA GLU A 67 -6.75 1.41 -6.02
C GLU A 67 -6.77 0.34 -4.96
N VAL A 68 -7.65 0.50 -3.97
CA VAL A 68 -7.80 -0.50 -2.92
C VAL A 68 -8.49 -1.72 -3.51
N SER A 69 -7.77 -2.83 -3.57
CA SER A 69 -8.27 -4.05 -4.17
C SER A 69 -8.67 -5.10 -3.14
N ARG A 70 -8.31 -4.89 -1.88
CA ARG A 70 -8.61 -5.85 -0.83
C ARG A 70 -8.77 -5.10 0.49
N GLU A 71 -9.70 -5.57 1.31
CA GLU A 71 -9.96 -4.92 2.59
C GLU A 71 -10.32 -6.01 3.58
N GLU A 72 -9.59 -6.11 4.70
CA GLU A 72 -9.82 -7.12 5.72
C GLU A 72 -9.80 -6.47 7.10
N LYS A 73 -10.89 -6.59 7.81
CA LYS A 73 -10.98 -6.09 9.17
C LYS A 73 -10.16 -6.96 10.10
N GLN A 74 -9.39 -6.34 10.95
CA GLN A 74 -8.54 -7.06 11.90
C GLN A 74 -9.20 -7.12 13.27
N GLU A 75 -8.70 -8.01 14.12
CA GLU A 75 -9.30 -8.22 15.44
C GLU A 75 -9.15 -7.01 16.33
N ASP A 76 -8.12 -6.22 16.14
CA ASP A 76 -7.86 -5.06 16.97
C ASP A 76 -8.64 -3.82 16.51
N GLY A 77 -9.50 -3.97 15.51
CA GLY A 77 -10.29 -2.86 15.01
C GLY A 77 -9.69 -2.15 13.82
N SER A 78 -8.43 -2.38 13.55
CA SER A 78 -7.80 -1.81 12.35
C SER A 78 -8.26 -2.56 11.11
N THR A 79 -7.89 -2.05 9.95
CA THR A 79 -8.24 -2.68 8.68
C THR A 79 -6.98 -2.84 7.87
N PHE A 80 -6.75 -4.04 7.38
CA PHE A 80 -5.66 -4.29 6.45
C PHE A 80 -6.18 -4.09 5.04
N ILE A 81 -5.53 -3.25 4.25
CA ILE A 81 -5.92 -3.07 2.85
C ILE A 81 -4.75 -3.45 1.96
N GLY A 82 -5.09 -4.05 0.84
CA GLY A 82 -4.15 -4.26 -0.24
C GLY A 82 -4.47 -3.26 -1.33
N VAL A 83 -3.48 -2.52 -1.77
CA VAL A 83 -3.67 -1.56 -2.86
C VAL A 83 -2.94 -2.06 -4.09
N HIS A 84 -3.56 -1.88 -5.22
CA HIS A 84 -3.03 -2.30 -6.51
C HIS A 84 -2.54 -1.05 -7.24
N ALA A 85 -1.28 -1.06 -7.62
CA ALA A 85 -0.66 0.11 -8.23
C ALA A 85 -1.26 0.41 -9.59
N ILE A 86 -1.66 1.66 -9.79
CA ILE A 86 -2.07 2.16 -11.08
C ILE A 86 -0.88 2.84 -11.73
N LYS A 87 -0.11 3.58 -10.92
CA LYS A 87 0.99 4.35 -11.44
C LYS A 87 2.05 4.52 -10.36
N PHE A 88 3.31 4.45 -10.75
CA PHE A 88 4.43 4.70 -9.86
C PHE A 88 5.16 5.94 -10.32
N THR A 89 5.78 6.64 -9.37
CA THR A 89 6.79 7.62 -9.73
C THR A 89 8.10 6.89 -10.04
N ASP A 90 9.00 7.58 -10.69
CA ASP A 90 10.30 7.00 -11.02
C ASP A 90 11.04 6.56 -9.76
N ASP A 91 10.92 7.35 -8.68
CA ASP A 91 11.60 7.01 -7.43
C ASP A 91 11.11 5.68 -6.89
N VAL A 92 9.80 5.44 -6.96
CA VAL A 92 9.24 4.19 -6.49
C VAL A 92 9.78 3.02 -7.30
N LEU A 93 9.82 3.19 -8.62
CA LEU A 93 10.33 2.12 -9.47
C LEU A 93 11.78 1.82 -9.17
N GLN A 94 12.59 2.85 -8.98
CA GLN A 94 13.99 2.64 -8.68
C GLN A 94 14.17 1.94 -7.33
N TYR A 95 13.38 2.32 -6.34
CA TYR A 95 13.45 1.68 -5.05
C TYR A 95 13.13 0.18 -5.17
N LEU A 96 12.07 -0.14 -5.90
CA LEU A 96 11.67 -1.53 -6.05
C LEU A 96 12.74 -2.34 -6.76
N PHE A 97 13.28 -1.81 -7.83
CA PHE A 97 14.33 -2.53 -8.56
C PHE A 97 15.58 -2.74 -7.71
N SER A 98 15.92 -1.77 -6.87
CA SER A 98 17.10 -1.89 -6.02
C SER A 98 16.92 -2.92 -4.92
N HIS A 99 15.68 -3.13 -4.43
CA HIS A 99 15.44 -3.96 -3.25
C HIS A 99 14.85 -5.31 -3.59
N ILE A 100 14.28 -5.46 -4.76
CA ILE A 100 13.65 -6.72 -5.15
C ILE A 100 14.47 -7.44 -6.21
N GLY A 101 15.02 -6.67 -7.10
CA GLY A 101 15.78 -7.22 -8.20
C GLY A 101 17.02 -7.93 -7.79
#